data_de16bfc8d35a0341acc7d031c1ad72ed
#
_entry.id   de16bfc8d35a0341acc7d031c1ad72ed
#
_cell.length_a   1.000
_cell.length_b   1.000
_cell.length_c   1.000
_cell.angle_alpha   90.00
_cell.angle_beta   90.00
_cell.angle_gamma   90.00
#
_symmetry.space_group_name_H-M   'P 1'
#
loop_
_entity.id
_entity.type
_entity.pdbx_description
1 polymer ?
#
loop_
_entity_poly.entity_id
_entity_poly.type
_entity_poly.pdbx_seq_one_letter_code
_entity_poly.pdbx_strand_id
1 'polypeptide(L)'
;MATLLERLEERRDNIYLQMSAVGDFRPGMISVNFRRCGKKNCVCFQPDHPGHGPQYLWNTTQKGKSRAQNLRMGPELEKTEKEIANYRKFARLYQEAIEVNEKICLLRPVPEMDEGNELEELKKKLKRKFFKKPGKKSIS
;
A
#
# COMPACT_ATOMS: atom_id res chain seq x y z
N MET A 1 -12.94 -1.35 -34.04
CA MET A 1 -12.90 -0.53 -32.81
C MET A 1 -12.81 -1.39 -31.59
N ALA A 2 -11.97 -0.99 -30.65
CA ALA A 2 -11.86 -1.70 -29.39
C ALA A 2 -13.11 -1.47 -28.52
N THR A 3 -13.58 -2.52 -27.88
CA THR A 3 -14.68 -2.44 -26.93
C THR A 3 -14.21 -1.73 -25.67
N LEU A 4 -15.16 -1.33 -24.82
CA LEU A 4 -14.82 -0.74 -23.51
C LEU A 4 -14.00 -1.73 -22.67
N LEU A 5 -14.40 -3.00 -22.65
CA LEU A 5 -13.67 -4.04 -21.92
C LEU A 5 -12.22 -4.16 -22.42
N GLU A 6 -12.02 -4.21 -23.71
CA GLU A 6 -10.66 -4.29 -24.29
C GLU A 6 -9.79 -3.10 -23.91
N ARG A 7 -10.38 -1.89 -23.91
CA ARG A 7 -9.65 -0.67 -23.50
C ARG A 7 -9.27 -0.71 -22.01
N LEU A 8 -10.16 -1.23 -21.19
CA LEU A 8 -9.89 -1.37 -19.76
C LEU A 8 -8.81 -2.41 -19.51
N GLU A 9 -8.82 -3.51 -20.24
CA GLU A 9 -7.78 -4.54 -20.14
C GLU A 9 -6.42 -3.99 -20.56
N GLU A 10 -6.38 -3.22 -21.64
CA GLU A 10 -5.15 -2.56 -22.07
C GLU A 10 -4.63 -1.59 -21.03
N ARG A 11 -5.52 -0.80 -20.44
CA ARG A 11 -5.14 0.13 -19.38
C ARG A 11 -4.63 -0.60 -18.15
N ARG A 12 -5.27 -1.69 -17.76
CA ARG A 12 -4.83 -2.53 -16.65
C ARG A 12 -3.42 -3.05 -16.89
N ASP A 13 -3.17 -3.60 -18.07
CA ASP A 13 -1.88 -4.17 -18.42
C ASP A 13 -0.78 -3.11 -18.40
N ASN A 14 -1.10 -1.90 -18.86
CA ASN A 14 -0.18 -0.77 -18.82
C ASN A 14 0.13 -0.36 -17.35
N ILE A 15 -0.87 -0.34 -16.50
CA ILE A 15 -0.68 -0.06 -15.06
C ILE A 15 0.25 -1.10 -14.44
N TYR A 16 0.04 -2.38 -14.75
CA TYR A 16 0.89 -3.46 -14.24
C TYR A 16 2.33 -3.33 -14.70
N LEU A 17 2.54 -2.91 -15.95
CA LEU A 17 3.89 -2.64 -16.46
C LEU A 17 4.55 -1.51 -15.68
N GLN A 18 3.82 -0.43 -15.42
CA GLN A 18 4.34 0.68 -14.65
C GLN A 18 4.66 0.26 -13.22
N MET A 19 3.82 -0.56 -12.60
CA MET A 19 4.07 -1.09 -11.25
C MET A 19 5.36 -1.91 -11.21
N SER A 20 5.56 -2.77 -12.21
CA SER A 20 6.75 -3.62 -12.26
C SER A 20 8.04 -2.81 -12.48
N ALA A 21 7.92 -1.61 -13.01
CA ALA A 21 9.06 -0.74 -13.32
C ALA A 21 9.42 0.24 -12.19
N VAL A 22 8.65 0.25 -11.11
CA VAL A 22 8.85 1.22 -10.03
C VAL A 22 10.22 1.06 -9.35
N GLY A 23 10.72 -0.15 -9.24
CA GLY A 23 11.98 -0.41 -8.55
C GLY A 23 11.82 -0.53 -7.04
N ASP A 24 12.92 -0.34 -6.33
CA ASP A 24 12.92 -0.48 -4.88
C ASP A 24 12.04 0.57 -4.22
N PHE A 25 11.25 0.15 -3.26
CA PHE A 25 10.43 1.08 -2.51
C PHE A 25 10.32 0.68 -1.04
N ARG A 26 10.12 1.67 -0.20
CA ARG A 26 9.81 1.47 1.22
C ARG A 26 8.69 2.44 1.63
N PRO A 27 7.79 2.02 2.51
CA PRO A 27 6.76 2.91 3.04
C PRO A 27 7.34 3.86 4.08
N GLY A 28 6.57 4.84 4.48
CA GLY A 28 6.90 5.72 5.57
C GLY A 28 7.12 7.15 5.16
N MET A 29 7.75 7.89 6.04
CA MET A 29 8.02 9.31 5.81
C MET A 29 9.33 9.70 6.47
N ILE A 30 9.92 10.79 5.99
CA ILE A 30 11.12 11.37 6.58
C ILE A 30 10.69 12.56 7.42
N SER A 31 11.13 12.55 8.69
CA SER A 31 10.93 13.70 9.57
C SER A 31 12.27 14.35 9.89
N VAL A 32 12.23 15.65 10.14
CA VAL A 32 13.40 16.44 10.51
C VAL A 32 13.19 16.90 11.94
N ASN A 33 14.07 16.47 12.83
CA ASN A 33 13.93 16.73 14.25
C ASN A 33 15.14 17.48 14.80
N PHE A 34 14.87 18.27 15.82
CA PHE A 34 15.90 18.92 16.63
C PHE A 34 15.70 18.44 18.07
N ARG A 35 16.80 18.27 18.78
CA ARG A 35 16.76 17.63 20.08
C ARG A 35 17.63 18.38 21.09
N ARG A 36 17.08 18.62 22.27
CA ARG A 36 17.85 19.18 23.38
C ARG A 36 18.52 18.02 24.13
N CYS A 37 19.82 18.21 24.45
CA CYS A 37 20.60 17.16 25.09
C CYS A 37 20.38 17.00 26.60
N GLY A 38 19.64 17.93 27.21
CA GLY A 38 19.37 17.90 28.63
C GLY A 38 20.46 18.44 29.51
N LYS A 39 21.65 18.78 28.97
CA LYS A 39 22.73 19.39 29.73
C LYS A 39 22.49 20.87 29.91
N LYS A 40 22.48 21.34 31.17
CA LYS A 40 22.18 22.76 31.49
C LYS A 40 23.21 23.74 30.94
N ASN A 41 24.44 23.29 30.80
CA ASN A 41 25.54 24.14 30.30
C ASN A 41 25.73 24.04 28.78
N CYS A 42 24.82 23.40 28.09
CA CYS A 42 24.85 23.32 26.64
C CYS A 42 24.10 24.51 26.03
N VAL A 43 24.60 24.97 24.86
CA VAL A 43 23.95 26.07 24.12
C VAL A 43 22.51 25.77 23.78
N CYS A 44 22.16 24.48 23.55
CA CYS A 44 20.80 24.09 23.24
C CYS A 44 19.81 24.32 24.36
N PHE A 45 20.28 24.58 25.57
CA PHE A 45 19.42 24.89 26.74
C PHE A 45 18.80 26.30 26.63
N GLN A 46 19.38 27.16 25.81
CA GLN A 46 18.83 28.51 25.61
C GLN A 46 17.41 28.45 25.05
N PRO A 47 16.47 29.32 25.54
CA PRO A 47 15.07 29.24 25.16
C PRO A 47 14.81 29.38 23.66
N ASP A 48 15.61 30.18 22.97
CA ASP A 48 15.47 30.45 21.53
C ASP A 48 16.27 29.51 20.64
N HIS A 49 17.04 28.60 21.25
CA HIS A 49 17.82 27.62 20.48
C HIS A 49 16.90 26.47 20.04
N PRO A 50 16.94 26.06 18.74
CA PRO A 50 16.07 24.99 18.24
C PRO A 50 16.42 23.59 18.78
N GLY A 51 17.62 23.42 19.35
CA GLY A 51 18.16 22.13 19.77
C GLY A 51 19.24 21.63 18.83
N HIS A 52 19.82 20.49 19.16
CA HIS A 52 20.80 19.84 18.30
C HIS A 52 20.13 19.20 17.08
N GLY A 53 20.80 19.25 15.99
CA GLY A 53 20.31 18.68 14.74
C GLY A 53 20.66 19.59 13.56
N PRO A 54 19.97 19.39 12.41
CA PRO A 54 18.82 18.52 12.24
C PRO A 54 19.16 17.04 12.26
N GLN A 55 18.25 16.25 12.78
CA GLN A 55 18.30 14.80 12.66
C GLN A 55 17.22 14.37 11.66
N TYR A 56 17.59 13.49 10.77
CA TYR A 56 16.69 12.96 9.74
C TYR A 56 16.30 11.54 10.13
N LEU A 57 14.99 11.31 10.22
CA LEU A 57 14.46 10.03 10.64
C LEU A 57 13.52 9.47 9.57
N TRP A 58 13.73 8.21 9.25
CA TRP A 58 12.75 7.46 8.49
C TRP A 58 11.79 6.81 9.48
N ASN A 59 10.51 7.18 9.39
CA ASN A 59 9.46 6.66 10.25
C ASN A 59 8.53 5.77 9.44
N THR A 60 8.22 4.58 9.97
CA THR A 60 7.30 3.66 9.33
C THR A 60 6.52 2.90 10.38
N THR A 61 5.29 2.50 10.04
CA THR A 61 4.45 1.66 10.89
C THR A 61 4.05 0.44 10.08
N GLN A 62 4.40 -0.75 10.57
CA GLN A 62 4.09 -2.01 9.93
C GLN A 62 3.50 -2.96 10.99
N LYS A 63 2.35 -3.56 10.67
CA LYS A 63 1.67 -4.51 11.55
C LYS A 63 1.46 -3.94 12.95
N GLY A 64 1.08 -2.66 13.03
CA GLY A 64 0.84 -1.97 14.30
C GLY A 64 2.10 -1.55 15.06
N LYS A 65 3.27 -1.82 14.52
CA LYS A 65 4.54 -1.44 15.16
C LYS A 65 5.17 -0.27 14.43
N SER A 66 5.48 0.78 15.18
CA SER A 66 6.17 1.95 14.66
C SER A 66 7.67 1.82 14.85
N ARG A 67 8.42 2.20 13.84
CA ARG A 67 9.89 2.21 13.89
C ARG A 67 10.40 3.54 13.38
N ALA A 68 11.51 3.99 13.96
CA ALA A 68 12.23 5.17 13.49
C ALA A 68 13.70 4.81 13.33
N GLN A 69 14.29 5.23 12.23
CA GLN A 69 15.69 4.98 11.93
C GLN A 69 16.37 6.28 11.54
N ASN A 70 17.51 6.54 12.14
CA ASN A 70 18.32 7.70 11.78
C ASN A 70 18.90 7.55 10.38
N LEU A 71 18.85 8.62 9.61
CA LEU A 71 19.41 8.67 8.27
C LEU A 71 20.56 9.66 8.24
N ARG A 72 21.65 9.29 7.60
CA ARG A 72 22.76 10.20 7.40
C ARG A 72 22.46 11.17 6.26
N MET A 73 22.81 12.43 6.49
CA MET A 73 22.74 13.43 5.43
C MET A 73 23.62 13.00 4.26
N GLY A 74 23.11 13.13 3.06
CA GLY A 74 23.83 12.80 1.84
C GLY A 74 23.20 11.61 1.11
N PRO A 75 24.02 10.67 0.61
CA PRO A 75 23.52 9.55 -0.22
C PRO A 75 22.44 8.69 0.45
N GLU A 76 22.53 8.45 1.76
CA GLU A 76 21.54 7.65 2.47
C GLU A 76 20.18 8.34 2.51
N LEU A 77 20.16 9.64 2.82
CA LEU A 77 18.92 10.41 2.85
C LEU A 77 18.30 10.49 1.45
N GLU A 78 19.10 10.75 0.43
CA GLU A 78 18.63 10.80 -0.95
C GLU A 78 18.06 9.47 -1.41
N LYS A 79 18.76 8.38 -1.11
CA LYS A 79 18.29 7.02 -1.44
C LYS A 79 16.94 6.74 -0.80
N THR A 80 16.82 7.03 0.50
CA THR A 80 15.57 6.80 1.23
C THR A 80 14.42 7.64 0.67
N GLU A 81 14.68 8.88 0.33
CA GLU A 81 13.68 9.76 -0.27
C GLU A 81 13.15 9.20 -1.59
N LYS A 82 14.05 8.69 -2.44
CA LYS A 82 13.66 8.06 -3.71
C LYS A 82 12.83 6.80 -3.49
N GLU A 83 13.21 5.99 -2.51
CA GLU A 83 12.49 4.76 -2.20
C GLU A 83 11.08 5.03 -1.67
N ILE A 84 10.93 6.07 -0.86
CA ILE A 84 9.61 6.49 -0.38
C ILE A 84 8.76 7.05 -1.53
N ALA A 85 9.37 7.83 -2.42
CA ALA A 85 8.68 8.34 -3.61
C ALA A 85 8.20 7.19 -4.49
N ASN A 86 9.01 6.16 -4.66
CA ASN A 86 8.65 4.94 -5.39
C ASN A 86 7.47 4.23 -4.73
N TYR A 87 7.45 4.15 -3.41
CA TYR A 87 6.33 3.56 -2.69
C TYR A 87 5.03 4.31 -2.98
N ARG A 88 5.08 5.63 -2.92
CA ARG A 88 3.90 6.46 -3.20
C ARG A 88 3.39 6.26 -4.62
N LYS A 89 4.31 6.16 -5.57
CA LYS A 89 3.96 5.89 -6.96
C LYS A 89 3.32 4.52 -7.11
N PHE A 90 3.90 3.49 -6.49
CA PHE A 90 3.35 2.14 -6.51
C PHE A 90 1.96 2.10 -5.88
N ALA A 91 1.77 2.76 -4.73
CA ALA A 91 0.48 2.81 -4.05
C ALA A 91 -0.60 3.49 -4.90
N ARG A 92 -0.24 4.56 -5.60
CA ARG A 92 -1.16 5.23 -6.53
C ARG A 92 -1.54 4.33 -7.69
N LEU A 93 -0.56 3.66 -8.29
CA LEU A 93 -0.80 2.71 -9.38
C LEU A 93 -1.65 1.54 -8.92
N TYR A 94 -1.41 1.04 -7.72
CA TYR A 94 -2.21 -0.02 -7.13
C TYR A 94 -3.67 0.41 -6.98
N GLN A 95 -3.91 1.63 -6.51
CA GLN A 95 -5.28 2.15 -6.38
C GLN A 95 -5.95 2.27 -7.75
N GLU A 96 -5.23 2.74 -8.77
CA GLU A 96 -5.75 2.79 -10.14
C GLU A 96 -6.07 1.39 -10.66
N ALA A 97 -5.21 0.41 -10.36
CA ALA A 97 -5.42 -0.98 -10.73
C ALA A 97 -6.72 -1.54 -10.12
N ILE A 98 -6.98 -1.22 -8.86
CA ILE A 98 -8.21 -1.64 -8.18
C ILE A 98 -9.43 -1.10 -8.94
N GLU A 99 -9.44 0.20 -9.24
CA GLU A 99 -10.57 0.83 -9.92
C GLU A 99 -10.81 0.24 -11.31
N VAL A 100 -9.75 0.04 -12.08
CA VAL A 100 -9.86 -0.54 -13.42
C VAL A 100 -10.31 -1.99 -13.35
N ASN A 101 -9.74 -2.78 -12.43
CA ASN A 101 -10.10 -4.18 -12.29
C ASN A 101 -11.55 -4.39 -11.83
N GLU A 102 -12.06 -3.53 -10.95
CA GLU A 102 -13.46 -3.61 -10.56
C GLU A 102 -14.38 -3.43 -11.76
N LYS A 103 -14.07 -2.45 -12.61
CA LYS A 103 -14.85 -2.21 -13.83
C LYS A 103 -14.77 -3.41 -14.78
N ILE A 104 -13.58 -3.98 -14.94
CA ILE A 104 -13.39 -5.18 -15.77
C ILE A 104 -14.25 -6.33 -15.24
N CYS A 105 -14.20 -6.58 -13.94
CA CYS A 105 -14.96 -7.65 -13.30
C CYS A 105 -16.46 -7.49 -13.54
N LEU A 106 -16.95 -6.25 -13.43
CA LEU A 106 -18.38 -5.98 -13.63
C LEU A 106 -18.81 -6.10 -15.10
N LEU A 107 -17.91 -5.82 -16.03
CA LEU A 107 -18.20 -5.91 -17.47
C LEU A 107 -18.00 -7.31 -18.02
N ARG A 108 -17.17 -8.12 -17.39
CA ARG A 108 -16.89 -9.47 -17.86
C ARG A 108 -18.14 -10.35 -17.66
N PRO A 109 -18.57 -11.04 -18.71
CA PRO A 109 -19.80 -11.84 -18.59
C PRO A 109 -19.66 -12.96 -17.58
N VAL A 110 -20.75 -13.23 -16.88
CA VAL A 110 -20.85 -14.38 -15.97
C VAL A 110 -20.90 -15.64 -16.82
N PRO A 111 -20.11 -16.67 -16.51
CA PRO A 111 -20.19 -17.92 -17.24
C PRO A 111 -21.57 -18.52 -17.14
N GLU A 112 -22.12 -18.97 -18.29
CA GLU A 112 -23.38 -19.65 -18.32
C GLU A 112 -23.21 -21.12 -17.96
N MET A 113 -24.19 -21.64 -17.24
CA MET A 113 -24.21 -23.06 -16.87
C MET A 113 -25.63 -23.57 -17.05
N ASP A 114 -25.79 -24.64 -17.79
CA ASP A 114 -27.09 -25.25 -18.01
C ASP A 114 -27.67 -25.79 -16.71
N GLU A 115 -28.99 -25.74 -16.59
CA GLU A 115 -29.67 -26.34 -15.46
C GLU A 115 -29.44 -27.85 -15.47
N GLY A 116 -29.07 -28.40 -14.33
CA GLY A 116 -28.76 -29.81 -14.17
C GLY A 116 -27.94 -30.09 -12.93
N ASN A 117 -27.38 -31.28 -12.88
CA ASN A 117 -26.65 -31.75 -11.70
C ASN A 117 -25.44 -30.88 -11.36
N GLU A 118 -24.71 -30.38 -12.36
CA GLU A 118 -23.52 -29.54 -12.14
C GLU A 118 -23.91 -28.23 -11.46
N LEU A 119 -24.98 -27.59 -11.91
CA LEU A 119 -25.46 -26.35 -11.31
C LEU A 119 -25.92 -26.58 -9.88
N GLU A 120 -26.69 -27.66 -9.64
CA GLU A 120 -27.15 -27.99 -8.29
C GLU A 120 -26.00 -28.30 -7.32
N GLU A 121 -25.00 -29.01 -7.80
CA GLU A 121 -23.80 -29.29 -7.00
C GLU A 121 -23.04 -28.00 -6.66
N LEU A 122 -22.90 -27.08 -7.62
CA LEU A 122 -22.27 -25.80 -7.39
C LEU A 122 -23.05 -24.99 -6.36
N LYS A 123 -24.39 -24.94 -6.48
CA LYS A 123 -25.23 -24.22 -5.51
C LYS A 123 -25.06 -24.78 -4.09
N LYS A 124 -25.03 -26.10 -3.95
CA LYS A 124 -24.83 -26.74 -2.65
C LYS A 124 -23.47 -26.40 -2.06
N LYS A 125 -22.41 -26.45 -2.90
CA LYS A 125 -21.06 -26.11 -2.50
C LYS A 125 -20.98 -24.66 -2.00
N LEU A 126 -21.58 -23.73 -2.73
CA LEU A 126 -21.54 -22.31 -2.38
C LEU A 126 -22.37 -22.01 -1.12
N LYS A 127 -23.50 -22.70 -0.94
CA LYS A 127 -24.28 -22.57 0.29
C LYS A 127 -23.46 -23.00 1.50
N ARG A 128 -22.76 -24.14 1.42
CA ARG A 128 -21.91 -24.62 2.51
C ARG A 128 -20.78 -23.63 2.81
N LYS A 129 -20.25 -23.00 1.77
CA LYS A 129 -19.14 -22.06 1.90
C LYS A 129 -19.55 -20.73 2.52
N PHE A 130 -20.69 -20.19 2.09
CA PHE A 130 -21.09 -18.82 2.47
C PHE A 130 -22.15 -18.76 3.56
N PHE A 131 -22.95 -19.82 3.72
CA PHE A 131 -23.99 -19.86 4.75
C PHE A 131 -23.43 -20.48 6.02
N LYS A 132 -23.16 -19.65 7.01
CA LYS A 132 -22.69 -20.10 8.32
C LYS A 132 -23.85 -20.05 9.31
N LYS A 133 -24.01 -21.13 10.08
CA LYS A 133 -25.03 -21.19 11.11
C LYS A 133 -24.81 -20.08 12.14
N PRO A 134 -25.89 -19.41 12.63
CA PRO A 134 -25.76 -18.44 13.71
C PRO A 134 -25.04 -19.06 14.92
N GLY A 135 -24.15 -18.31 15.54
CA GLY A 135 -23.45 -18.76 16.74
C GLY A 135 -22.04 -19.30 16.50
N LYS A 136 -21.64 -19.56 15.25
CA LYS A 136 -20.23 -19.89 14.94
C LYS A 136 -19.52 -18.62 14.51
N LYS A 137 -18.69 -18.08 15.38
CA LYS A 137 -17.85 -16.95 15.03
C LYS A 137 -16.75 -17.44 14.10
N SER A 138 -16.66 -16.84 12.91
CA SER A 138 -15.51 -17.07 12.06
C SER A 138 -14.35 -16.27 12.61
N ILE A 139 -13.29 -16.96 12.96
CA ILE A 139 -12.03 -16.33 13.31
C ILE A 139 -11.29 -16.12 11.98
N SER A 140 -11.23 -14.89 11.57
CA SER A 140 -10.49 -14.52 10.37
C SER A 140 -9.11 -14.00 10.75
#